data_df27a3b23ce311272e45201fac043108
#
_entry.id   df27a3b23ce311272e45201fac043108
#
_cell.length_a   1.000
_cell.length_b   1.000
_cell.length_c   1.000
_cell.angle_alpha   90.00
_cell.angle_beta   90.00
_cell.angle_gamma   90.00
#
_symmetry.space_group_name_H-M   'P 1'
#
loop_
_entity.id
_entity.type
_entity.pdbx_description
1 polymer ?
#
loop_
_entity_poly.entity_id
_entity_poly.type
_entity_poly.pdbx_seq_one_letter_code
_entity_poly.pdbx_strand_id
1 'polypeptide(L)'
;MKKAVFLMAVAMMFVLTGCNFSFRGNEADQEGDRMEVVDSPEALFDVIGEAISKNQEPRQIIRMVDLLVTDYPDYENNPVALFMLASFVYDEQLHDLDKARETYQRIIDEYPDCPFANDAAIAITQLGMTPEELVKMFEEQNQE
;
A
#
# COMPACT_ATOMS: atom_id res chain seq x y z
N MET A 1 4.21 45.78 -45.25
CA MET A 1 3.14 46.31 -44.41
C MET A 1 1.78 45.58 -44.65
N LYS A 2 1.77 44.25 -44.84
CA LYS A 2 0.54 43.48 -45.08
C LYS A 2 0.37 42.27 -44.12
N LYS A 3 1.16 42.19 -43.03
CA LYS A 3 1.10 41.09 -42.05
C LYS A 3 0.56 41.50 -40.68
N ALA A 4 0.25 42.76 -40.46
CA ALA A 4 -0.26 43.29 -39.17
C ALA A 4 -1.79 43.37 -39.08
N VAL A 5 -2.51 43.23 -40.21
CA VAL A 5 -3.99 43.37 -40.23
C VAL A 5 -4.74 42.04 -40.07
N PHE A 6 -4.02 40.92 -40.27
CA PHE A 6 -4.66 39.58 -40.15
C PHE A 6 -4.71 39.02 -38.73
N LEU A 7 -3.97 39.61 -37.81
CA LEU A 7 -3.93 39.18 -36.37
C LEU A 7 -5.00 39.88 -35.51
N MET A 8 -5.65 40.94 -36.00
CA MET A 8 -6.72 41.63 -35.27
C MET A 8 -8.14 41.13 -35.54
N ALA A 9 -8.32 40.32 -36.61
CA ALA A 9 -9.63 39.79 -36.97
C ALA A 9 -10.03 38.49 -36.29
N VAL A 10 -9.10 37.81 -35.63
CA VAL A 10 -9.37 36.55 -34.90
C VAL A 10 -9.68 36.76 -33.44
N ALA A 11 -9.36 37.94 -32.88
CA ALA A 11 -9.56 38.27 -31.47
C ALA A 11 -10.99 38.77 -31.15
N MET A 12 -11.89 38.95 -32.14
CA MET A 12 -13.19 39.60 -31.93
C MET A 12 -14.39 38.68 -32.12
N MET A 13 -14.18 37.36 -32.19
CA MET A 13 -15.26 36.38 -32.41
C MET A 13 -15.51 35.41 -31.26
N PHE A 14 -15.04 35.75 -30.02
CA PHE A 14 -15.18 34.89 -28.84
C PHE A 14 -15.96 35.54 -27.70
N VAL A 15 -16.82 36.53 -27.98
CA VAL A 15 -17.55 37.24 -26.92
C VAL A 15 -19.06 37.16 -27.12
N LEU A 16 -19.67 36.04 -27.46
CA LEU A 16 -21.11 35.85 -27.35
C LEU A 16 -21.51 34.37 -27.25
N THR A 17 -21.04 33.67 -26.21
CA THR A 17 -21.80 32.54 -25.69
C THR A 17 -21.59 32.52 -24.17
N GLY A 18 -22.56 33.07 -23.46
CA GLY A 18 -22.63 33.01 -22.03
C GLY A 18 -22.83 31.57 -21.57
N CYS A 19 -21.76 30.91 -21.20
CA CYS A 19 -21.77 29.80 -20.27
C CYS A 19 -20.94 30.24 -19.08
N ASN A 20 -21.63 30.57 -17.99
CA ASN A 20 -21.05 30.74 -16.68
C ASN A 20 -20.38 29.43 -16.28
N PHE A 21 -19.17 29.23 -16.76
CA PHE A 21 -18.25 28.23 -16.19
C PHE A 21 -17.49 28.94 -15.08
N SER A 22 -18.01 28.86 -13.87
CA SER A 22 -17.28 29.23 -12.67
C SER A 22 -16.10 28.27 -12.55
N PHE A 23 -14.97 28.64 -13.13
CA PHE A 23 -13.67 28.05 -12.79
C PHE A 23 -13.34 28.48 -11.36
N ARG A 24 -13.81 27.68 -10.40
CA ARG A 24 -13.30 27.75 -9.04
C ARG A 24 -11.98 27.01 -9.09
N GLY A 25 -10.90 27.76 -9.22
CA GLY A 25 -9.57 27.24 -9.05
C GLY A 25 -9.48 26.55 -7.70
N ASN A 26 -9.25 25.25 -7.71
CA ASN A 26 -8.63 24.56 -6.63
C ASN A 26 -7.39 23.89 -7.22
N GLU A 27 -6.28 24.59 -6.98
CA GLU A 27 -4.98 23.99 -7.11
C GLU A 27 -4.92 22.80 -6.18
N ALA A 28 -4.74 21.63 -6.75
CA ALA A 28 -4.06 20.54 -6.05
C ALA A 28 -3.62 19.53 -7.10
N ASP A 29 -2.36 19.57 -7.38
CA ASP A 29 -1.60 18.43 -7.85
C ASP A 29 -1.79 17.27 -6.87
N GLN A 30 -2.77 16.41 -7.15
CA GLN A 30 -2.97 15.11 -6.51
C GLN A 30 -3.52 14.12 -7.55
N GLU A 31 -2.77 13.93 -8.61
CA GLU A 31 -2.86 12.73 -9.44
C GLU A 31 -2.03 11.62 -8.77
N GLY A 32 -2.47 11.11 -7.65
CA GLY A 32 -1.74 10.06 -6.96
C GLY A 32 -2.52 9.30 -5.90
N ASP A 33 -3.72 9.75 -5.54
CA ASP A 33 -4.44 9.13 -4.42
C ASP A 33 -5.93 8.91 -4.72
N ARG A 34 -6.24 8.46 -5.93
CA ARG A 34 -7.55 7.88 -6.20
C ARG A 34 -7.46 6.40 -5.89
N MET A 35 -7.53 6.05 -4.60
CA MET A 35 -7.91 4.70 -4.23
C MET A 35 -9.26 4.43 -4.90
N GLU A 36 -9.24 3.51 -5.87
CA GLU A 36 -10.45 2.97 -6.47
C GLU A 36 -11.35 2.55 -5.32
N VAL A 37 -12.62 2.96 -5.33
CA VAL A 37 -13.56 2.59 -4.27
C VAL A 37 -13.70 1.08 -4.33
N VAL A 38 -13.00 0.39 -3.45
CA VAL A 38 -13.02 -1.06 -3.35
C VAL A 38 -14.14 -1.41 -2.40
N ASP A 39 -15.24 -1.91 -2.95
CA ASP A 39 -16.49 -2.11 -2.22
C ASP A 39 -16.54 -3.38 -1.36
N SER A 40 -15.46 -4.18 -1.31
CA SER A 40 -15.43 -5.41 -0.52
C SER A 40 -14.03 -5.72 0.02
N PRO A 41 -13.93 -6.44 1.16
CA PRO A 41 -12.65 -6.84 1.73
C PRO A 41 -11.84 -7.77 0.81
N GLU A 42 -12.50 -8.64 0.04
CA GLU A 42 -11.84 -9.52 -0.92
C GLU A 42 -11.14 -8.71 -2.02
N ALA A 43 -11.87 -7.76 -2.61
CA ALA A 43 -11.31 -6.91 -3.67
C ALA A 43 -10.18 -6.03 -3.13
N LEU A 44 -10.28 -5.51 -1.91
CA LEU A 44 -9.21 -4.74 -1.27
C LEU A 44 -7.98 -5.63 -1.00
N PHE A 45 -8.20 -6.86 -0.55
CA PHE A 45 -7.12 -7.83 -0.33
C PHE A 45 -6.39 -8.18 -1.63
N ASP A 46 -7.13 -8.37 -2.73
CA ASP A 46 -6.55 -8.63 -4.06
C ASP A 46 -5.70 -7.45 -4.54
N VAL A 47 -6.19 -6.21 -4.36
CA VAL A 47 -5.44 -4.99 -4.70
C VAL A 47 -4.16 -4.86 -3.85
N ILE A 48 -4.20 -5.21 -2.57
CA ILE A 48 -3.02 -5.25 -1.69
C ILE A 48 -1.99 -6.25 -2.23
N GLY A 49 -2.42 -7.47 -2.57
CA GLY A 49 -1.55 -8.50 -3.14
C GLY A 49 -0.89 -8.06 -4.46
N GLU A 50 -1.67 -7.42 -5.33
CA GLU A 50 -1.16 -6.87 -6.58
C GLU A 50 -0.16 -5.73 -6.35
N ALA A 51 -0.45 -4.82 -5.42
CA ALA A 51 0.43 -3.71 -5.06
C ALA A 51 1.79 -4.20 -4.52
N ILE A 52 1.77 -5.21 -3.66
CA ILE A 52 2.99 -5.86 -3.15
C ILE A 52 3.76 -6.53 -4.29
N SER A 53 3.09 -7.32 -5.13
CA SER A 53 3.74 -8.03 -6.24
C SER A 53 4.39 -7.11 -7.26
N LYS A 54 3.84 -5.91 -7.45
CA LYS A 54 4.36 -4.84 -8.31
C LYS A 54 5.35 -3.92 -7.62
N ASN A 55 5.67 -4.18 -6.35
CA ASN A 55 6.58 -3.36 -5.55
C ASN A 55 6.18 -1.87 -5.54
N GLN A 56 4.89 -1.61 -5.37
CA GLN A 56 4.35 -0.25 -5.33
C GLN A 56 4.81 0.51 -4.07
N GLU A 57 4.46 1.80 -4.02
CA GLU A 57 4.84 2.69 -2.92
C GLU A 57 4.41 2.12 -1.55
N PRO A 58 5.36 1.87 -0.62
CA PRO A 58 5.10 1.23 0.68
C PRO A 58 3.98 1.92 1.48
N ARG A 59 3.93 3.25 1.45
CA ARG A 59 2.91 4.02 2.17
C ARG A 59 1.49 3.75 1.69
N GLN A 60 1.32 3.45 0.40
CA GLN A 60 0.00 3.10 -0.14
C GLN A 60 -0.42 1.72 0.35
N ILE A 61 0.51 0.75 0.32
CA ILE A 61 0.25 -0.61 0.80
C ILE A 61 -0.10 -0.60 2.28
N ILE A 62 0.66 0.12 3.11
CA ILE A 62 0.38 0.27 4.54
C ILE A 62 -1.04 0.81 4.76
N ARG A 63 -1.44 1.90 4.06
CA ARG A 63 -2.79 2.47 4.19
C ARG A 63 -3.89 1.50 3.78
N MET A 64 -3.67 0.72 2.72
CA MET A 64 -4.66 -0.28 2.26
C MET A 64 -4.82 -1.42 3.26
N VAL A 65 -3.75 -1.90 3.86
CA VAL A 65 -3.82 -2.93 4.91
C VAL A 65 -4.47 -2.38 6.17
N ASP A 66 -4.12 -1.16 6.60
CA ASP A 66 -4.77 -0.51 7.74
C ASP A 66 -6.28 -0.33 7.51
N LEU A 67 -6.69 0.08 6.29
CA LEU A 67 -8.09 0.20 5.91
C LEU A 67 -8.79 -1.17 5.99
N LEU A 68 -8.18 -2.22 5.41
CA LEU A 68 -8.73 -3.57 5.42
C LEU A 68 -9.02 -4.05 6.84
N VAL A 69 -8.04 -3.96 7.72
CA VAL A 69 -8.15 -4.44 9.10
C VAL A 69 -9.10 -3.59 9.95
N THR A 70 -9.19 -2.28 9.67
CA THR A 70 -10.05 -1.35 10.43
C THR A 70 -11.50 -1.45 10.01
N ASP A 71 -11.78 -1.45 8.71
CA ASP A 71 -13.15 -1.42 8.18
C ASP A 71 -13.77 -2.82 8.10
N TYR A 72 -12.93 -3.87 8.01
CA TYR A 72 -13.37 -5.27 7.92
C TYR A 72 -12.67 -6.14 8.96
N PRO A 73 -12.87 -5.90 10.28
CA PRO A 73 -12.14 -6.59 11.35
C PRO A 73 -12.35 -8.11 11.38
N ASP A 74 -13.49 -8.58 10.89
CA ASP A 74 -13.85 -10.00 10.86
C ASP A 74 -13.43 -10.72 9.55
N TYR A 75 -12.70 -10.03 8.67
CA TYR A 75 -12.27 -10.63 7.42
C TYR A 75 -11.19 -11.69 7.65
N GLU A 76 -11.43 -12.90 7.16
CA GLU A 76 -10.59 -14.08 7.45
C GLU A 76 -9.13 -13.96 6.99
N ASN A 77 -8.85 -13.13 5.95
CA ASN A 77 -7.50 -12.92 5.44
C ASN A 77 -6.77 -11.71 6.07
N ASN A 78 -7.32 -11.07 7.10
CA ASN A 78 -6.60 -10.02 7.82
C ASN A 78 -5.21 -10.46 8.35
N PRO A 79 -5.06 -11.67 8.96
CA PRO A 79 -3.75 -12.15 9.39
C PRO A 79 -2.78 -12.32 8.21
N VAL A 80 -3.28 -12.74 7.03
CA VAL A 80 -2.45 -12.87 5.82
C VAL A 80 -1.99 -11.50 5.33
N ALA A 81 -2.88 -10.51 5.28
CA ALA A 81 -2.54 -9.15 4.89
C ALA A 81 -1.50 -8.52 5.82
N LEU A 82 -1.65 -8.71 7.14
CA LEU A 82 -0.67 -8.27 8.14
C LEU A 82 0.68 -8.99 7.98
N PHE A 83 0.66 -10.30 7.71
CA PHE A 83 1.88 -11.06 7.47
C PHE A 83 2.63 -10.57 6.24
N MET A 84 1.91 -10.32 5.14
CA MET A 84 2.48 -9.75 3.92
C MET A 84 3.03 -8.34 4.16
N LEU A 85 2.33 -7.51 4.93
CA LEU A 85 2.81 -6.17 5.31
C LEU A 85 4.12 -6.25 6.10
N ALA A 86 4.19 -7.14 7.09
CA ALA A 86 5.39 -7.30 7.92
C ALA A 86 6.60 -7.76 7.09
N SER A 87 6.44 -8.82 6.26
CA SER A 87 7.54 -9.42 5.53
C SER A 87 7.96 -8.59 4.32
N PHE A 88 7.03 -8.28 3.40
CA PHE A 88 7.41 -7.66 2.13
C PHE A 88 7.58 -6.15 2.22
N VAL A 89 6.83 -5.47 3.09
CA VAL A 89 6.87 -4.02 3.15
C VAL A 89 7.82 -3.53 4.25
N TYR A 90 7.62 -3.95 5.49
CA TYR A 90 8.45 -3.45 6.59
C TYR A 90 9.84 -4.06 6.58
N ASP A 91 9.97 -5.39 6.40
CA ASP A 91 11.28 -6.05 6.42
C ASP A 91 12.04 -5.85 5.09
N GLU A 92 11.46 -6.24 3.94
CA GLU A 92 12.19 -6.25 2.67
C GLU A 92 12.31 -4.86 2.02
N GLN A 93 11.25 -4.04 1.98
CA GLN A 93 11.28 -2.75 1.28
C GLN A 93 11.81 -1.62 2.15
N LEU A 94 11.37 -1.54 3.41
CA LEU A 94 11.68 -0.44 4.30
C LEU A 94 12.85 -0.74 5.25
N HIS A 95 13.20 -2.00 5.44
CA HIS A 95 14.16 -2.49 6.43
C HIS A 95 13.84 -1.98 7.86
N ASP A 96 12.53 -1.84 8.15
CA ASP A 96 12.02 -1.43 9.44
C ASP A 96 11.66 -2.66 10.28
N LEU A 97 12.69 -3.26 10.86
CA LEU A 97 12.56 -4.50 11.64
C LEU A 97 11.68 -4.33 12.88
N ASP A 98 11.62 -3.12 13.44
CA ASP A 98 10.77 -2.83 14.59
C ASP A 98 9.31 -2.88 14.20
N LYS A 99 8.95 -2.27 13.07
CA LYS A 99 7.58 -2.32 12.52
C LYS A 99 7.19 -3.70 12.04
N ALA A 100 8.11 -4.44 11.42
CA ALA A 100 7.90 -5.83 11.06
C ALA A 100 7.56 -6.67 12.30
N ARG A 101 8.36 -6.55 13.38
CA ARG A 101 8.14 -7.23 14.66
C ARG A 101 6.81 -6.87 15.29
N GLU A 102 6.47 -5.58 15.38
CA GLU A 102 5.18 -5.10 15.91
C GLU A 102 4.01 -5.72 15.13
N THR A 103 4.11 -5.77 13.80
CA THR A 103 3.05 -6.30 12.94
C THR A 103 2.89 -7.82 13.08
N TYR A 104 3.99 -8.57 13.17
CA TYR A 104 3.94 -10.01 13.48
C TYR A 104 3.36 -10.27 14.88
N GLN A 105 3.77 -9.48 15.88
CA GLN A 105 3.22 -9.61 17.23
C GLN A 105 1.72 -9.36 17.26
N ARG A 106 1.24 -8.40 16.47
CA ARG A 106 -0.19 -8.13 16.33
C ARG A 106 -0.97 -9.34 15.79
N ILE A 107 -0.39 -10.11 14.83
CA ILE A 107 -1.02 -11.35 14.35
C ILE A 107 -1.18 -12.36 15.49
N ILE A 108 -0.14 -12.53 16.33
CA ILE A 108 -0.16 -13.47 17.45
C ILE A 108 -1.20 -13.07 18.49
N ASP A 109 -1.33 -11.77 18.78
CA ASP A 109 -2.18 -11.25 19.83
C ASP A 109 -3.67 -11.16 19.40
N GLU A 110 -3.93 -10.72 18.15
CA GLU A 110 -5.29 -10.49 17.66
C GLU A 110 -5.90 -11.74 16.99
N TYR A 111 -5.06 -12.63 16.43
CA TYR A 111 -5.49 -13.82 15.67
C TYR A 111 -4.79 -15.11 16.14
N PRO A 112 -4.80 -15.44 17.43
CA PRO A 112 -4.00 -16.55 18.00
C PRO A 112 -4.36 -17.93 17.42
N ASP A 113 -5.59 -18.11 16.94
CA ASP A 113 -6.08 -19.37 16.40
C ASP A 113 -5.82 -19.54 14.89
N CYS A 114 -5.26 -18.52 14.21
CA CYS A 114 -4.97 -18.61 12.79
C CYS A 114 -3.64 -19.34 12.54
N PRO A 115 -3.49 -20.02 11.39
CA PRO A 115 -2.22 -20.69 11.03
C PRO A 115 -1.01 -19.75 11.02
N PHE A 116 -1.22 -18.48 10.65
CA PHE A 116 -0.15 -17.47 10.55
C PHE A 116 0.36 -16.99 11.91
N ALA A 117 -0.30 -17.27 13.03
CA ALA A 117 0.20 -16.90 14.35
C ALA A 117 1.52 -17.63 14.69
N ASN A 118 1.60 -18.92 14.36
CA ASN A 118 2.83 -19.69 14.54
C ASN A 118 3.93 -19.21 13.56
N ASP A 119 3.58 -18.96 12.31
CA ASP A 119 4.54 -18.48 11.31
C ASP A 119 5.08 -17.09 11.68
N ALA A 120 4.23 -16.21 12.22
CA ALA A 120 4.63 -14.91 12.73
C ALA A 120 5.62 -15.02 13.92
N ALA A 121 5.38 -15.97 14.83
CA ALA A 121 6.30 -16.23 15.93
C ALA A 121 7.68 -16.70 15.43
N ILE A 122 7.70 -17.57 14.44
CA ILE A 122 8.95 -18.01 13.79
C ILE A 122 9.63 -16.83 13.09
N ALA A 123 8.88 -16.04 12.32
CA ALA A 123 9.40 -14.89 11.60
C ALA A 123 10.06 -13.87 12.55
N ILE A 124 9.48 -13.61 13.71
CA ILE A 124 10.07 -12.72 14.73
C ILE A 124 11.47 -13.21 15.16
N THR A 125 11.68 -14.51 15.27
CA THR A 125 13.00 -15.06 15.67
C THR A 125 14.04 -14.92 14.57
N GLN A 126 13.60 -14.81 13.32
CA GLN A 126 14.47 -14.75 12.14
C GLN A 126 14.72 -13.33 11.65
N LEU A 127 13.98 -12.35 12.17
CA LEU A 127 14.11 -10.95 11.75
C LEU A 127 15.53 -10.42 11.89
N GLY A 128 16.07 -9.93 10.77
CA GLY A 128 17.41 -9.34 10.70
C GLY A 128 18.55 -10.35 10.66
N MET A 129 18.27 -11.65 10.60
CA MET A 129 19.29 -12.67 10.43
C MET A 129 19.83 -12.68 9.00
N THR A 130 21.14 -12.86 8.86
CA THR A 130 21.75 -13.12 7.56
C THR A 130 21.44 -14.54 7.08
N PRO A 131 21.56 -14.83 5.76
CA PRO A 131 21.39 -16.18 5.24
C PRO A 131 22.28 -17.22 5.94
N GLU A 132 23.51 -16.84 6.31
CA GLU A 132 24.46 -17.70 6.99
C GLU A 132 24.00 -18.02 8.44
N GLU A 133 23.46 -17.03 9.14
CA GLU A 133 22.91 -17.22 10.49
C GLU A 133 21.66 -18.11 10.46
N LEU A 134 20.78 -17.94 9.45
CA LEU A 134 19.62 -18.80 9.27
C LEU A 134 20.04 -20.26 9.03
N VAL A 135 21.01 -20.50 8.14
CA VAL A 135 21.52 -21.87 7.87
C VAL A 135 22.06 -22.48 9.16
N LYS A 136 22.88 -21.75 9.91
CA LYS A 136 23.41 -22.21 11.18
C LYS A 136 22.34 -22.57 12.20
N MET A 137 21.32 -21.71 12.33
CA MET A 137 20.18 -21.96 13.22
C MET A 137 19.45 -23.26 12.85
N PHE A 138 19.21 -23.51 11.56
CA PHE A 138 18.55 -24.75 11.09
C PHE A 138 19.42 -25.99 11.28
N GLU A 139 20.75 -25.87 11.10
CA GLU A 139 21.69 -26.98 11.35
C GLU A 139 21.70 -27.36 12.83
N GLU A 140 21.67 -26.39 13.74
CA GLU A 140 21.63 -26.63 15.19
C GLU A 140 20.32 -27.31 15.62
N GLN A 141 19.17 -26.88 15.05
CA GLN A 141 17.87 -27.49 15.36
C GLN A 141 17.74 -28.95 14.88
N ASN A 142 18.47 -29.34 13.83
CA ASN A 142 18.40 -30.69 13.27
C ASN A 142 19.39 -31.66 13.94
N GLN A 143 20.18 -31.21 14.93
CA GLN A 143 21.15 -32.04 15.65
C GLN A 143 20.62 -32.57 17.01
N GLU A 144 19.41 -32.13 17.41
CA GLU A 144 18.68 -32.64 18.59
C GLU A 144 17.68 -33.74 18.23
#